data_f3ec06c886ff44b9d9c19d2bac4d847d
#
_entry.id   f3ec06c886ff44b9d9c19d2bac4d847d
#
_cell.length_a   1.000
_cell.length_b   1.000
_cell.length_c   1.000
_cell.angle_alpha   90.00
_cell.angle_beta   90.00
_cell.angle_gamma   90.00
#
_symmetry.space_group_name_H-M   'P 1'
#
loop_
_entity.id
_entity.type
_entity.pdbx_description
1 polymer ?
#
loop_
_entity_poly.entity_id
_entity_poly.type
_entity_poly.pdbx_seq_one_letter_code
_entity_poly.pdbx_strand_id
1 'polypeptide(L)'
;MKKIFIFIFCFFAFSASAIEKKTTFDKELFNKAQSEGKIVVVSSWIKYCSSCAKQMNVLETAKKEGELSDIKFDNIEYFTFDVTNREIANLFNVKYQTTLLIFKGDQEVYRSIGETTENLIYEALKTSI
;
A
#
# COMPACT_ATOMS: atom_id res chain seq x y z
N MET A 1 -22.84 56.42 -2.39
CA MET A 1 -23.06 55.02 -1.92
C MET A 1 -21.95 54.17 -2.42
N LYS A 2 -20.99 53.83 -1.58
CA LYS A 2 -19.88 52.92 -1.93
C LYS A 2 -20.33 51.51 -1.60
N LYS A 3 -20.51 50.66 -2.65
CA LYS A 3 -20.73 49.23 -2.46
C LYS A 3 -19.38 48.56 -2.16
N ILE A 4 -19.21 48.14 -0.95
CA ILE A 4 -18.06 47.34 -0.54
C ILE A 4 -18.34 45.90 -0.95
N PHE A 5 -17.62 45.45 -1.98
CA PHE A 5 -17.56 44.02 -2.35
C PHE A 5 -16.61 43.32 -1.39
N ILE A 6 -17.16 42.58 -0.46
CA ILE A 6 -16.40 41.67 0.39
C ILE A 6 -16.14 40.40 -0.42
N PHE A 7 -14.91 40.26 -0.92
CA PHE A 7 -14.43 39.00 -1.47
C PHE A 7 -14.16 38.04 -0.31
N ILE A 8 -15.09 37.12 -0.10
CA ILE A 8 -14.85 36.00 0.79
C ILE A 8 -13.96 35.01 0.04
N PHE A 9 -12.65 35.07 0.35
CA PHE A 9 -11.68 34.07 -0.08
C PHE A 9 -11.94 32.82 0.77
N CYS A 10 -12.72 31.86 0.21
CA CYS A 10 -12.80 30.53 0.78
C CYS A 10 -11.44 29.85 0.57
N PHE A 11 -10.61 29.87 1.59
CA PHE A 11 -9.46 29.00 1.70
C PHE A 11 -9.98 27.56 1.82
N PHE A 12 -10.06 26.85 0.72
CA PHE A 12 -10.12 25.39 0.76
C PHE A 12 -8.77 24.90 1.26
N ALA A 13 -8.69 24.68 2.56
CA ALA A 13 -7.60 23.89 3.12
C ALA A 13 -7.73 22.46 2.59
N PHE A 14 -6.98 22.14 1.54
CA PHE A 14 -6.72 20.75 1.17
C PHE A 14 -5.91 20.14 2.31
N SER A 15 -6.61 19.52 3.24
CA SER A 15 -5.98 18.61 4.19
C SER A 15 -5.52 17.40 3.37
N ALA A 16 -4.24 17.39 2.98
CA ALA A 16 -3.60 16.17 2.52
C ALA A 16 -3.64 15.21 3.72
N SER A 17 -4.57 14.26 3.71
CA SER A 17 -4.64 13.21 4.72
C SER A 17 -3.34 12.44 4.65
N ALA A 18 -2.45 12.61 5.63
CA ALA A 18 -1.29 11.75 5.77
C ALA A 18 -1.80 10.31 5.91
N ILE A 19 -1.23 9.39 5.12
CA ILE A 19 -1.62 8.00 5.20
C ILE A 19 -1.28 7.44 6.59
N GLU A 20 -2.27 6.86 7.25
CA GLU A 20 -2.08 6.26 8.57
C GLU A 20 -1.29 4.96 8.43
N LYS A 21 -0.12 4.91 9.09
CA LYS A 21 0.67 3.69 9.18
C LYS A 21 0.09 2.80 10.26
N LYS A 22 -0.56 1.73 9.85
CA LYS A 22 -1.19 0.77 10.72
C LYS A 22 -0.84 -0.65 10.29
N THR A 23 -0.53 -1.51 11.24
CA THR A 23 -0.38 -2.94 10.98
C THR A 23 -1.74 -3.53 10.68
N THR A 24 -1.92 -4.03 9.48
CA THR A 24 -3.13 -4.74 9.04
C THR A 24 -2.90 -6.22 8.85
N PHE A 25 -1.64 -6.69 8.94
CA PHE A 25 -1.31 -8.09 8.80
C PHE A 25 -2.00 -8.93 9.89
N ASP A 26 -2.71 -9.94 9.42
CA ASP A 26 -3.33 -10.99 10.21
C ASP A 26 -2.98 -12.33 9.59
N LYS A 27 -2.41 -13.23 10.39
CA LYS A 27 -1.89 -14.51 9.90
C LYS A 27 -2.98 -15.43 9.35
N GLU A 28 -4.15 -15.42 9.97
CA GLU A 28 -5.28 -16.26 9.52
C GLU A 28 -5.84 -15.77 8.21
N LEU A 29 -6.03 -14.43 8.08
CA LEU A 29 -6.49 -13.81 6.84
C LEU A 29 -5.46 -13.97 5.71
N PHE A 30 -4.17 -13.85 6.03
CA PHE A 30 -3.09 -14.08 5.07
C PHE A 30 -3.11 -15.52 4.54
N ASN A 31 -3.14 -16.49 5.43
CA ASN A 31 -3.19 -17.91 5.06
C ASN A 31 -4.46 -18.24 4.25
N LYS A 32 -5.59 -17.65 4.62
CA LYS A 32 -6.85 -17.81 3.88
C LYS A 32 -6.73 -17.27 2.46
N ALA A 33 -6.21 -16.06 2.30
CA ALA A 33 -6.01 -15.45 0.99
C ALA A 33 -5.09 -16.31 0.10
N GLN A 34 -4.02 -16.84 0.67
CA GLN A 34 -3.12 -17.76 -0.06
C GLN A 34 -3.83 -19.06 -0.46
N SER A 35 -4.61 -19.66 0.43
CA SER A 35 -5.34 -20.90 0.13
C SER A 35 -6.43 -20.70 -0.93
N GLU A 36 -6.97 -19.51 -1.06
CA GLU A 36 -7.92 -19.12 -2.10
C GLU A 36 -7.24 -18.78 -3.44
N GLY A 37 -5.92 -18.86 -3.52
CA GLY A 37 -5.14 -18.54 -4.72
C GLY A 37 -5.10 -17.06 -5.06
N LYS A 38 -5.38 -16.19 -4.10
CA LYS A 38 -5.34 -14.73 -4.31
C LYS A 38 -3.92 -14.22 -4.48
N ILE A 39 -3.82 -13.07 -5.11
CA ILE A 39 -2.60 -12.26 -5.07
C ILE A 39 -2.56 -11.56 -3.71
N VAL A 40 -1.45 -11.69 -3.00
CA VAL A 40 -1.26 -11.07 -1.69
C VAL A 40 -0.09 -10.10 -1.75
N VAL A 41 -0.34 -8.86 -1.40
CA VAL A 41 0.66 -7.79 -1.33
C VAL A 41 0.95 -7.49 0.13
N VAL A 42 2.22 -7.54 0.52
CA VAL A 42 2.67 -7.22 1.87
C VAL A 42 3.72 -6.12 1.80
N SER A 43 3.52 -5.06 2.57
CA SER A 43 4.47 -3.96 2.69
C SER A 43 4.89 -3.73 4.14
N SER A 44 6.17 -3.44 4.34
CA SER A 44 6.70 -3.12 5.66
C SER A 44 6.92 -1.62 5.82
N TRP A 45 6.68 -1.13 7.02
CA TRP A 45 6.88 0.28 7.37
C TRP A 45 7.57 0.43 8.72
N ILE A 46 8.00 1.64 9.02
CA ILE A 46 8.46 2.08 10.33
C ILE A 46 7.93 3.49 10.59
N LYS A 47 7.83 3.87 11.85
CA LYS A 47 7.44 5.22 12.25
C LYS A 47 8.41 6.27 11.65
N TYR A 48 7.89 7.43 11.22
CA TYR A 48 8.65 8.53 10.59
C TYR A 48 9.37 8.18 9.27
N CYS A 49 8.87 7.23 8.53
CA CYS A 49 9.42 6.80 7.24
C CYS A 49 8.63 7.43 6.08
N SER A 50 9.23 8.38 5.37
CA SER A 50 8.59 9.03 4.22
C SER A 50 8.49 8.12 3.00
N SER A 51 9.48 7.28 2.73
CA SER A 51 9.45 6.30 1.65
C SER A 51 8.36 5.23 1.86
N CYS A 52 8.14 4.82 3.12
CA CYS A 52 7.04 3.92 3.46
C CYS A 52 5.69 4.56 3.14
N ALA A 53 5.49 5.82 3.53
CA ALA A 53 4.25 6.55 3.24
C ALA A 53 4.02 6.69 1.74
N LYS A 54 5.08 6.99 0.97
CA LYS A 54 5.00 7.08 -0.48
C LYS A 54 4.63 5.74 -1.12
N GLN A 55 5.27 4.65 -0.73
CA GLN A 55 4.93 3.31 -1.21
C GLN A 55 3.49 2.93 -0.87
N MET A 56 3.06 3.17 0.36
CA MET A 56 1.69 2.88 0.81
C MET A 56 0.66 3.70 0.03
N ASN A 57 0.94 4.97 -0.29
CA ASN A 57 0.06 5.80 -1.13
C ASN A 57 -0.10 5.21 -2.54
N VAL A 58 0.97 4.73 -3.15
CA VAL A 58 0.91 4.07 -4.47
C VAL A 58 0.05 2.82 -4.40
N LEU A 59 0.22 2.00 -3.38
CA LEU A 59 -0.57 0.78 -3.19
C LEU A 59 -2.05 1.07 -2.93
N GLU A 60 -2.38 2.09 -2.14
CA GLU A 60 -3.76 2.53 -1.91
C GLU A 60 -4.41 3.05 -3.21
N THR A 61 -3.67 3.79 -4.02
CA THR A 61 -4.15 4.24 -5.33
C THR A 61 -4.37 3.06 -6.26
N ALA A 62 -3.44 2.12 -6.33
CA ALA A 62 -3.59 0.89 -7.12
C ALA A 62 -4.85 0.09 -6.72
N LYS A 63 -5.10 -0.03 -5.42
CA LYS A 63 -6.29 -0.69 -4.88
C LYS A 63 -7.58 -0.01 -5.33
N LYS A 64 -7.63 1.33 -5.32
CA LYS A 64 -8.79 2.11 -5.76
C LYS A 64 -8.98 2.08 -7.27
N GLU A 65 -7.90 2.19 -8.05
CA GLU A 65 -7.94 2.15 -9.52
C GLU A 65 -8.26 0.77 -10.05
N GLY A 66 -7.93 -0.29 -9.32
CA GLY A 66 -8.29 -1.66 -9.65
C GLY A 66 -9.81 -1.89 -9.72
N GLU A 67 -10.58 -1.03 -9.06
CA GLU A 67 -12.04 -1.00 -9.18
C GLU A 67 -12.54 -0.29 -10.45
N LEU A 68 -11.67 0.50 -11.11
CA LEU A 68 -12.03 1.38 -12.23
C LEU A 68 -11.44 0.93 -13.58
N SER A 69 -10.50 -0.01 -13.60
CA SER A 69 -9.85 -0.49 -14.83
C SER A 69 -10.32 -1.90 -15.20
N ASP A 70 -10.25 -2.22 -16.51
CA ASP A 70 -10.53 -3.58 -17.03
C ASP A 70 -9.57 -4.66 -16.49
N ILE A 71 -8.56 -4.24 -15.73
CA ILE A 71 -7.65 -5.14 -15.03
C ILE A 71 -8.27 -5.43 -13.67
N LYS A 72 -8.79 -6.63 -13.50
CA LYS A 72 -9.40 -7.08 -12.26
C LYS A 72 -8.35 -7.24 -11.15
N PHE A 73 -8.11 -6.18 -10.38
CA PHE A 73 -7.38 -6.26 -9.12
C PHE A 73 -8.27 -6.74 -7.95
N ASP A 74 -9.50 -7.19 -8.24
CA ASP A 74 -10.50 -7.64 -7.24
C ASP A 74 -10.01 -8.82 -6.42
N ASN A 75 -8.96 -9.49 -6.87
CA ASN A 75 -8.41 -10.68 -6.22
C ASN A 75 -7.09 -10.41 -5.50
N ILE A 76 -6.83 -9.17 -5.14
CA ILE A 76 -5.63 -8.76 -4.42
C ILE A 76 -5.99 -8.40 -2.97
N GLU A 77 -5.32 -9.06 -2.03
CA GLU A 77 -5.34 -8.70 -0.62
C GLU A 77 -4.07 -7.93 -0.24
N TYR A 78 -4.23 -6.84 0.51
CA TYR A 78 -3.14 -5.96 0.92
C TYR A 78 -2.96 -6.02 2.42
N PHE A 79 -1.72 -6.29 2.86
CA PHE A 79 -1.33 -6.27 4.26
C PHE A 79 -0.13 -5.36 4.49
N THR A 80 -0.09 -4.73 5.65
CA THR A 80 1.03 -3.91 6.09
C THR A 80 1.46 -4.31 7.49
N PHE A 81 2.73 -4.13 7.82
CA PHE A 81 3.23 -4.38 9.17
C PHE A 81 4.41 -3.47 9.52
N ASP A 82 4.56 -3.19 10.81
CA ASP A 82 5.71 -2.51 11.36
C ASP A 82 6.92 -3.45 11.36
N VAL A 83 8.01 -3.06 10.71
CA VAL A 83 9.23 -3.87 10.60
C VAL A 83 9.89 -4.12 11.97
N THR A 84 9.58 -3.33 12.98
CA THR A 84 10.05 -3.56 14.36
C THR A 84 9.33 -4.71 15.05
N ASN A 85 8.17 -5.11 14.53
CA ASN A 85 7.55 -6.37 14.94
C ASN A 85 8.35 -7.54 14.37
N ARG A 86 9.28 -8.05 15.18
CA ARG A 86 10.25 -9.07 14.73
C ARG A 86 9.60 -10.42 14.42
N GLU A 87 8.48 -10.74 15.02
CA GLU A 87 7.74 -11.96 14.71
C GLU A 87 7.25 -11.96 13.27
N ILE A 88 6.58 -10.90 12.85
CA ILE A 88 6.07 -10.76 11.48
C ILE A 88 7.23 -10.59 10.49
N ALA A 89 8.21 -9.74 10.83
CA ALA A 89 9.39 -9.51 9.98
C ALA A 89 10.16 -10.81 9.71
N ASN A 90 10.32 -11.67 10.71
CA ASN A 90 10.99 -12.97 10.57
C ASN A 90 10.16 -13.94 9.73
N LEU A 91 8.83 -13.93 9.87
CA LEU A 91 7.93 -14.74 9.04
C LEU A 91 8.16 -14.53 7.55
N PHE A 92 8.39 -13.25 7.15
CA PHE A 92 8.63 -12.86 5.76
C PHE A 92 10.11 -12.71 5.41
N ASN A 93 11.04 -12.97 6.33
CA ASN A 93 12.47 -12.69 6.17
C ASN A 93 12.73 -11.24 5.73
N VAL A 94 12.01 -10.30 6.34
CA VAL A 94 12.14 -8.86 6.08
C VAL A 94 13.05 -8.22 7.12
N LYS A 95 14.04 -7.47 6.66
CA LYS A 95 15.02 -6.76 7.52
C LYS A 95 14.83 -5.25 7.52
N TYR A 96 14.23 -4.70 6.47
CA TYR A 96 14.15 -3.26 6.25
C TYR A 96 12.71 -2.83 6.02
N GLN A 97 12.40 -1.59 6.41
CA GLN A 97 11.18 -0.90 6.04
C GLN A 97 11.14 -0.64 4.52
N THR A 98 9.97 -0.29 4.01
CA THR A 98 9.73 -0.08 2.58
C THR A 98 10.04 -1.34 1.75
N THR A 99 9.90 -2.50 2.35
CA THR A 99 9.99 -3.78 1.64
C THR A 99 8.60 -4.14 1.10
N LEU A 100 8.54 -4.41 -0.19
CA LEU A 100 7.33 -4.82 -0.88
C LEU A 100 7.45 -6.28 -1.31
N LEU A 101 6.48 -7.09 -0.93
CA LEU A 101 6.37 -8.50 -1.30
C LEU A 101 5.07 -8.71 -2.05
N ILE A 102 5.10 -9.55 -3.08
CA ILE A 102 3.90 -10.03 -3.76
C ILE A 102 3.94 -11.55 -3.81
N PHE A 103 2.83 -12.16 -3.39
CA PHE A 103 2.62 -13.60 -3.43
C PHE A 103 1.53 -13.93 -4.43
N LYS A 104 1.71 -15.00 -5.16
CA LYS A 104 0.68 -15.64 -5.97
C LYS A 104 0.36 -17.00 -5.33
N GLY A 105 -0.78 -17.08 -4.63
CA GLY A 105 -1.02 -18.19 -3.73
C GLY A 105 0.07 -18.24 -2.65
N ASP A 106 0.72 -19.36 -2.49
CA ASP A 106 1.79 -19.58 -1.50
C ASP A 106 3.22 -19.22 -1.99
N GLN A 107 3.35 -18.78 -3.24
CA GLN A 107 4.65 -18.44 -3.83
C GLN A 107 4.93 -16.94 -3.80
N GLU A 108 6.08 -16.56 -3.26
CA GLU A 108 6.61 -15.20 -3.40
C GLU A 108 7.10 -15.01 -4.85
N VAL A 109 6.46 -14.08 -5.58
CA VAL A 109 6.78 -13.81 -6.99
C VAL A 109 7.49 -12.47 -7.20
N TYR A 110 7.50 -11.62 -6.19
CA TYR A 110 8.18 -10.32 -6.24
C TYR A 110 8.66 -9.88 -4.85
N ARG A 111 9.84 -9.27 -4.82
CA ARG A 111 10.41 -8.64 -3.63
C ARG A 111 11.22 -7.42 -4.04
N SER A 112 10.99 -6.30 -3.37
CA SER A 112 11.84 -5.10 -3.50
C SER A 112 12.04 -4.43 -2.16
N ILE A 113 13.12 -3.67 -2.05
CA ILE A 113 13.44 -2.86 -0.88
C ILE A 113 13.59 -1.42 -1.34
N GLY A 114 12.81 -0.51 -0.76
CA GLY A 114 12.87 0.91 -1.06
C GLY A 114 12.15 1.36 -2.34
N GLU A 115 11.41 0.48 -3.03
CA GLU A 115 10.69 0.86 -4.24
C GLU A 115 9.49 1.75 -3.91
N THR A 116 9.44 2.93 -4.52
CA THR A 116 8.36 3.91 -4.35
C THR A 116 7.85 4.46 -5.69
N THR A 117 8.38 3.97 -6.79
CA THR A 117 8.03 4.42 -8.14
C THR A 117 6.71 3.78 -8.57
N GLU A 118 5.71 4.61 -8.85
CA GLU A 118 4.36 4.16 -9.20
C GLU A 118 4.36 3.16 -10.37
N ASN A 119 5.03 3.51 -11.48
CA ASN A 119 5.06 2.64 -12.66
C ASN A 119 5.69 1.28 -12.36
N LEU A 120 6.76 1.21 -11.58
CA LEU A 120 7.42 -0.04 -11.24
C LEU A 120 6.58 -0.91 -10.31
N ILE A 121 5.89 -0.28 -9.35
CA ILE A 121 4.94 -1.00 -8.47
C ILE A 121 3.77 -1.54 -9.29
N TYR A 122 3.21 -0.74 -10.19
CA TYR A 122 2.11 -1.18 -11.07
C TYR A 122 2.52 -2.32 -12.01
N GLU A 123 3.72 -2.26 -12.58
CA GLU A 123 4.26 -3.37 -13.38
C GLU A 123 4.42 -4.65 -12.55
N ALA A 124 4.94 -4.53 -11.33
CA ALA A 124 5.07 -5.67 -10.43
C ALA A 124 3.71 -6.30 -10.09
N LEU A 125 2.68 -5.47 -9.84
CA LEU A 125 1.31 -5.95 -9.63
C LEU A 125 0.74 -6.64 -10.88
N LYS A 126 0.88 -6.03 -12.04
CA LYS A 126 0.38 -6.58 -13.32
C LYS A 126 1.04 -7.90 -13.69
N THR A 127 2.34 -8.02 -13.49
CA THR A 127 3.08 -9.26 -13.83
C THR A 127 2.81 -10.39 -12.84
N SER A 128 2.23 -10.09 -11.68
CA SER A 128 1.86 -11.08 -10.66
C SER A 128 0.45 -11.66 -10.88
N ILE A 129 -0.37 -11.01 -11.68
CA ILE A 129 -1.73 -11.46 -12.04
C ILE A 129 -1.62 -12.48 -13.19
#